data_ecdecebe1d51c05087171f61a9d20f80
#
_entry.id   ecdecebe1d51c05087171f61a9d20f80
#
_cell.length_a   1.000
_cell.length_b   1.000
_cell.length_c   1.000
_cell.angle_alpha   90.00
_cell.angle_beta   90.00
_cell.angle_gamma   90.00
#
_symmetry.space_group_name_H-M   'P 1'
#
loop_
_entity.id
_entity.type
_entity.pdbx_description
1 polymer ?
#
loop_
_entity_poly.entity_id
_entity_poly.type
_entity_poly.pdbx_seq_one_letter_code
_entity_poly.pdbx_strand_id
1 'polypeptide(L)'
;KDGLEVINDIYVYAVMGTSVDPEDIDRFKWYGLYSQNRNLQDENDDTLYFMLRVKLEHGQLNLEQLEIIESISTEFARGTATFTTRQDLQFHFIRVVDLPEIFKRLDSVGLSSMFAAGDVPRNAVTCPVNGIDHDQICDVRPIVDKVNKFLGGNKNFSNLPRKFKVGISGCNKHCTNHEIQDVS
;
A
#
# COMPACT_ATOMS: atom_id res chain seq x y z
N LYS A 1 2.37 5.15 21.15
CA LYS A 1 2.78 3.84 20.55
C LYS A 1 3.43 4.09 19.20
N ASP A 2 4.48 3.32 18.83
CA ASP A 2 5.11 3.39 17.51
C ASP A 2 4.12 2.85 16.45
N GLY A 3 4.02 3.53 15.32
CA GLY A 3 3.17 3.07 14.22
C GLY A 3 3.59 1.73 13.63
N LEU A 4 4.88 1.38 13.69
CA LEU A 4 5.37 0.06 13.26
C LEU A 4 4.93 -1.09 14.17
N GLU A 5 4.66 -0.80 15.44
CA GLU A 5 4.22 -1.82 16.41
C GLU A 5 2.72 -2.14 16.29
N VAL A 6 1.97 -1.33 15.56
CA VAL A 6 0.51 -1.50 15.41
C VAL A 6 0.11 -2.83 14.75
N ILE A 7 1.04 -3.48 14.06
CA ILE A 7 0.78 -4.82 13.50
C ILE A 7 0.33 -5.80 14.58
N ASN A 8 0.92 -5.74 15.76
CA ASN A 8 0.54 -6.59 16.88
C ASN A 8 -0.88 -6.30 17.36
N ASP A 9 -1.25 -5.01 17.44
CA ASP A 9 -2.61 -4.60 17.81
C ASP A 9 -3.63 -5.07 16.76
N ILE A 10 -3.31 -4.97 15.45
CA ILE A 10 -4.14 -5.50 14.36
C ILE A 10 -4.42 -7.00 14.55
N TYR A 11 -3.40 -7.79 14.85
CA TYR A 11 -3.57 -9.23 15.09
C TYR A 11 -4.41 -9.51 16.35
N VAL A 12 -4.24 -8.72 17.41
CA VAL A 12 -5.05 -8.84 18.63
C VAL A 12 -6.52 -8.56 18.33
N TYR A 13 -6.84 -7.45 17.64
CA TYR A 13 -8.21 -7.12 17.24
C TYR A 13 -8.83 -8.20 16.35
N ALA A 14 -8.03 -8.76 15.42
CA ALA A 14 -8.50 -9.82 14.53
C ALA A 14 -8.87 -11.11 15.27
N VAL A 15 -8.06 -11.51 16.27
CA VAL A 15 -8.28 -12.73 17.07
C VAL A 15 -9.39 -12.54 18.09
N MET A 16 -9.43 -11.40 18.77
CA MET A 16 -10.40 -11.13 19.83
C MET A 16 -11.78 -10.75 19.29
N GLY A 17 -11.87 -10.31 18.04
CA GLY A 17 -13.14 -9.85 17.43
C GLY A 17 -13.72 -8.61 18.12
N THR A 18 -12.92 -7.85 18.85
CA THR A 18 -13.35 -6.64 19.53
C THR A 18 -13.41 -5.45 18.57
N SER A 19 -14.18 -4.43 18.93
CA SER A 19 -14.18 -3.15 18.21
C SER A 19 -12.79 -2.50 18.27
N VAL A 20 -12.35 -1.93 17.16
CA VAL A 20 -11.07 -1.22 17.08
C VAL A 20 -11.17 0.13 17.79
N ASP A 21 -10.20 0.43 18.65
CA ASP A 21 -10.11 1.73 19.30
C ASP A 21 -9.91 2.84 18.24
N PRO A 22 -10.64 3.95 18.32
CA PRO A 22 -10.48 5.08 17.38
C PRO A 22 -9.04 5.60 17.24
N GLU A 23 -8.26 5.59 18.33
CA GLU A 23 -6.86 5.99 18.28
C GLU A 23 -5.99 5.00 17.47
N ASP A 24 -6.32 3.72 17.53
CA ASP A 24 -5.60 2.68 16.78
C ASP A 24 -5.98 2.67 15.30
N ILE A 25 -7.20 3.09 14.92
CA ILE A 25 -7.60 3.26 13.51
C ILE A 25 -6.62 4.17 12.77
N ASP A 26 -6.19 5.27 13.39
CA ASP A 26 -5.23 6.18 12.78
C ASP A 26 -3.83 5.53 12.61
N ARG A 27 -3.43 4.69 13.54
CA ARG A 27 -2.16 3.95 13.49
C ARG A 27 -2.17 2.84 12.44
N PHE A 28 -3.32 2.29 12.09
CA PHE A 28 -3.45 1.27 11.03
C PHE A 28 -2.94 1.75 9.66
N LYS A 29 -2.87 3.06 9.44
CA LYS A 29 -2.32 3.67 8.23
C LYS A 29 -0.88 3.25 7.95
N TRP A 30 -0.07 2.95 8.99
CA TRP A 30 1.31 2.44 8.80
C TRP A 30 1.36 1.11 8.04
N TYR A 31 0.27 0.33 8.11
CA TYR A 31 0.09 -0.93 7.38
C TYR A 31 -0.90 -0.81 6.21
N GLY A 32 -1.00 0.38 5.64
CA GLY A 32 -1.77 0.60 4.42
C GLY A 32 -3.27 0.69 4.58
N LEU A 33 -3.79 0.71 5.82
CA LEU A 33 -5.21 0.68 6.11
C LEU A 33 -5.77 2.09 6.30
N TYR A 34 -6.88 2.37 5.64
CA TYR A 34 -7.74 3.52 5.90
C TYR A 34 -9.15 3.04 6.20
N SER A 35 -9.84 3.70 7.12
CA SER A 35 -11.28 3.45 7.29
C SER A 35 -12.02 3.68 5.97
N GLN A 36 -12.88 2.74 5.60
CA GLN A 36 -13.71 2.84 4.41
C GLN A 36 -14.72 3.99 4.57
N ASN A 37 -15.00 4.70 3.47
CA ASN A 37 -16.06 5.70 3.47
C ASN A 37 -17.42 5.02 3.66
N ARG A 38 -18.15 5.37 4.71
CA ARG A 38 -19.46 4.80 5.03
C ARG A 38 -20.49 5.01 3.92
N ASN A 39 -20.38 6.06 3.11
CA ASN A 39 -21.26 6.29 1.97
C ASN A 39 -21.20 5.20 0.89
N LEU A 40 -20.21 4.30 0.97
CA LEU A 40 -20.07 3.15 0.08
C LEU A 40 -20.69 1.87 0.66
N GLN A 41 -21.30 1.93 1.86
CA GLN A 41 -21.94 0.82 2.55
C GLN A 41 -23.48 1.01 2.51
N ASP A 42 -24.19 -0.11 2.65
CA ASP A 42 -25.64 -0.05 2.85
C ASP A 42 -25.98 0.65 4.16
N GLU A 43 -27.11 1.35 4.20
CA GLU A 43 -27.52 2.16 5.35
C GLU A 43 -27.60 1.37 6.67
N ASN A 44 -27.87 0.08 6.59
CA ASN A 44 -28.01 -0.82 7.74
C ASN A 44 -26.73 -1.62 8.04
N ASP A 45 -25.62 -1.41 7.31
CA ASP A 45 -24.35 -2.09 7.53
C ASP A 45 -23.44 -1.24 8.40
N ASP A 46 -23.40 -1.55 9.70
CA ASP A 46 -22.56 -0.85 10.69
C ASP A 46 -21.13 -1.40 10.80
N THR A 47 -20.74 -2.35 9.96
CA THR A 47 -19.42 -2.95 9.98
C THR A 47 -18.34 -1.91 9.72
N LEU A 48 -17.28 -1.94 10.53
CA LEU A 48 -16.07 -1.15 10.26
C LEU A 48 -15.24 -1.84 9.19
N TYR A 49 -15.31 -1.30 7.98
CA TYR A 49 -14.48 -1.74 6.87
C TYR A 49 -13.26 -0.83 6.68
N PHE A 50 -12.23 -1.41 6.11
CA PHE A 50 -11.00 -0.73 5.72
C PHE A 50 -10.77 -0.82 4.22
N MET A 51 -10.13 0.20 3.68
CA MET A 51 -9.42 0.12 2.42
C MET A 51 -7.98 -0.25 2.73
N LEU A 52 -7.50 -1.36 2.16
CA LEU A 52 -6.12 -1.80 2.26
C LEU A 52 -5.36 -1.43 0.99
N ARG A 53 -4.22 -0.76 1.14
CA ARG A 53 -3.32 -0.43 0.04
C ARG A 53 -2.08 -1.31 0.10
N VAL A 54 -1.73 -1.91 -1.03
CA VAL A 54 -0.55 -2.75 -1.23
C VAL A 54 0.39 -2.06 -2.19
N LYS A 55 1.68 -1.99 -1.85
CA LYS A 55 2.71 -1.43 -2.73
C LYS A 55 3.08 -2.44 -3.81
N LEU A 56 3.20 -1.94 -5.04
CA LEU A 56 3.74 -2.71 -6.16
C LEU A 56 5.04 -2.06 -6.61
N GLU A 57 6.11 -2.83 -6.63
CA GLU A 57 7.40 -2.33 -7.11
C GLU A 57 7.32 -2.01 -8.61
N HIS A 58 7.60 -0.77 -8.99
CA HIS A 58 7.49 -0.25 -10.37
C HIS A 58 6.10 -0.38 -11.00
N GLY A 59 5.06 -0.71 -10.23
CA GLY A 59 3.73 -1.06 -10.78
C GLY A 59 3.72 -2.40 -11.53
N GLN A 60 4.70 -3.26 -11.30
CA GLN A 60 4.83 -4.57 -11.94
C GLN A 60 4.26 -5.67 -11.03
N LEU A 61 3.69 -6.69 -11.68
CA LEU A 61 3.19 -7.89 -11.03
C LEU A 61 3.62 -9.11 -11.85
N ASN A 62 4.06 -10.16 -11.16
CA ASN A 62 4.23 -11.47 -11.78
C ASN A 62 2.92 -12.29 -11.65
N LEU A 63 2.89 -13.45 -12.25
CA LEU A 63 1.68 -14.29 -12.27
C LEU A 63 1.26 -14.74 -10.88
N GLU A 64 2.20 -15.20 -10.04
CA GLU A 64 1.91 -15.65 -8.67
C GLU A 64 1.32 -14.52 -7.82
N GLN A 65 1.86 -13.31 -7.94
CA GLN A 65 1.33 -12.13 -7.27
C GLN A 65 -0.08 -11.80 -7.74
N LEU A 66 -0.34 -11.92 -9.04
CA LEU A 66 -1.67 -11.66 -9.61
C LEU A 66 -2.71 -12.69 -9.13
N GLU A 67 -2.33 -13.97 -9.04
CA GLU A 67 -3.19 -15.04 -8.50
C GLU A 67 -3.52 -14.80 -7.02
N ILE A 68 -2.55 -14.36 -6.21
CA ILE A 68 -2.81 -13.98 -4.81
C ILE A 68 -3.72 -12.76 -4.71
N ILE A 69 -3.50 -11.73 -5.53
CA ILE A 69 -4.37 -10.54 -5.58
C ILE A 69 -5.80 -10.93 -5.95
N GLU A 70 -5.96 -11.80 -6.95
CA GLU A 70 -7.27 -12.30 -7.35
C GLU A 70 -7.96 -13.06 -6.20
N SER A 71 -7.25 -13.96 -5.52
CA SER A 71 -7.78 -14.73 -4.40
C SER A 71 -8.22 -13.82 -3.24
N ILE A 72 -7.41 -12.81 -2.89
CA ILE A 72 -7.76 -11.82 -1.85
C ILE A 72 -8.97 -11.00 -2.28
N SER A 73 -8.97 -10.53 -3.52
CA SER A 73 -10.07 -9.73 -4.08
C SER A 73 -11.39 -10.49 -4.02
N THR A 74 -11.40 -11.72 -4.47
CA THR A 74 -12.60 -12.57 -4.54
C THR A 74 -13.12 -12.91 -3.16
N GLU A 75 -12.24 -13.28 -2.23
CA GLU A 75 -12.64 -13.78 -0.91
C GLU A 75 -12.97 -12.64 0.07
N PHE A 76 -12.20 -11.54 0.06
CA PHE A 76 -12.27 -10.52 1.11
C PHE A 76 -12.67 -9.12 0.63
N ALA A 77 -12.62 -8.82 -0.68
CA ALA A 77 -12.79 -7.47 -1.22
C ALA A 77 -13.90 -7.36 -2.28
N ARG A 78 -14.95 -8.18 -2.15
CA ARG A 78 -16.14 -8.18 -3.03
C ARG A 78 -15.77 -8.35 -4.52
N GLY A 79 -14.71 -9.09 -4.84
CA GLY A 79 -14.26 -9.37 -6.20
C GLY A 79 -13.63 -8.17 -6.93
N THR A 80 -13.21 -7.14 -6.22
CA THR A 80 -12.66 -5.93 -6.84
C THR A 80 -11.31 -5.51 -6.25
N ALA A 81 -10.43 -5.01 -7.12
CA ALA A 81 -9.18 -4.35 -6.75
C ALA A 81 -8.92 -3.17 -7.68
N THR A 82 -8.32 -2.10 -7.19
CA THR A 82 -8.11 -0.86 -7.95
C THR A 82 -6.65 -0.48 -7.98
N PHE A 83 -6.08 -0.30 -9.16
CA PHE A 83 -4.74 0.27 -9.32
C PHE A 83 -4.74 1.78 -9.08
N THR A 84 -3.65 2.29 -8.52
CA THR A 84 -3.50 3.70 -8.22
C THR A 84 -2.43 4.34 -9.10
N THR A 85 -2.49 5.68 -9.22
CA THR A 85 -1.47 6.48 -9.92
C THR A 85 -0.09 6.46 -9.22
N ARG A 86 0.01 5.88 -8.00
CA ARG A 86 1.28 5.68 -7.29
C ARG A 86 1.80 4.25 -7.40
N GLN A 87 1.36 3.54 -8.43
CA GLN A 87 1.81 2.15 -8.64
C GLN A 87 1.56 1.28 -7.40
N ASP A 88 0.40 1.46 -6.79
CA ASP A 88 -0.11 0.65 -5.69
C ASP A 88 -1.42 -0.01 -6.10
N LEU A 89 -1.85 -1.01 -5.34
CA LEU A 89 -3.15 -1.64 -5.46
C LEU A 89 -3.99 -1.37 -4.22
N GLN A 90 -5.30 -1.24 -4.38
CA GLN A 90 -6.25 -1.05 -3.27
C GLN A 90 -7.31 -2.14 -3.28
N PHE A 91 -7.52 -2.73 -2.11
CA PHE A 91 -8.70 -3.53 -1.80
C PHE A 91 -9.65 -2.72 -0.93
N HIS A 92 -10.95 -2.88 -1.16
CA HIS A 92 -11.99 -2.21 -0.40
C HIS A 92 -12.79 -3.23 0.43
N PHE A 93 -13.52 -2.76 1.44
CA PHE A 93 -14.38 -3.56 2.31
C PHE A 93 -13.65 -4.64 3.13
N ILE A 94 -12.38 -4.44 3.44
CA ILE A 94 -11.58 -5.36 4.26
C ILE A 94 -12.01 -5.27 5.72
N ARG A 95 -12.26 -6.40 6.35
CA ARG A 95 -12.54 -6.50 7.78
C ARG A 95 -11.25 -6.78 8.55
N VAL A 96 -11.16 -6.29 9.79
CA VAL A 96 -9.99 -6.53 10.64
C VAL A 96 -9.73 -8.02 10.85
N VAL A 97 -10.78 -8.81 11.01
CA VAL A 97 -10.66 -10.26 11.25
C VAL A 97 -10.01 -11.03 10.10
N ASP A 98 -10.04 -10.47 8.88
CA ASP A 98 -9.48 -11.09 7.68
C ASP A 98 -7.99 -10.70 7.46
N LEU A 99 -7.51 -9.65 8.13
CA LEU A 99 -6.17 -9.10 7.90
C LEU A 99 -5.02 -10.09 8.12
N PRO A 100 -5.03 -10.96 9.15
CA PRO A 100 -3.94 -11.93 9.33
C PRO A 100 -3.75 -12.85 8.12
N GLU A 101 -4.84 -13.34 7.54
CA GLU A 101 -4.76 -14.21 6.36
C GLU A 101 -4.35 -13.40 5.12
N ILE A 102 -4.88 -12.20 4.95
CA ILE A 102 -4.50 -11.31 3.85
C ILE A 102 -3.00 -10.98 3.91
N PHE A 103 -2.48 -10.58 5.06
CA PHE A 103 -1.05 -10.27 5.22
C PHE A 103 -0.17 -11.50 4.95
N LYS A 104 -0.57 -12.68 5.44
CA LYS A 104 0.14 -13.93 5.17
C LYS A 104 0.20 -14.25 3.66
N ARG A 105 -0.91 -14.09 2.93
CA ARG A 105 -0.94 -14.30 1.48
C ARG A 105 -0.06 -13.29 0.75
N LEU A 106 -0.12 -12.02 1.10
CA LEU A 106 0.73 -10.98 0.49
C LEU A 106 2.22 -11.29 0.74
N ASP A 107 2.58 -11.62 1.97
CA ASP A 107 3.97 -11.93 2.34
C ASP A 107 4.52 -13.15 1.59
N SER A 108 3.68 -14.16 1.34
CA SER A 108 4.09 -15.38 0.60
C SER A 108 4.59 -15.11 -0.82
N VAL A 109 4.21 -13.99 -1.42
CA VAL A 109 4.63 -13.56 -2.76
C VAL A 109 5.47 -12.27 -2.75
N GLY A 110 5.96 -11.87 -1.57
CA GLY A 110 6.81 -10.70 -1.39
C GLY A 110 6.10 -9.35 -1.56
N LEU A 111 4.76 -9.31 -1.45
CA LEU A 111 3.98 -8.08 -1.45
C LEU A 111 3.80 -7.56 -0.02
N SER A 112 3.73 -6.24 0.14
CA SER A 112 3.58 -5.60 1.44
C SER A 112 2.69 -4.37 1.39
N SER A 113 1.93 -4.17 2.45
CA SER A 113 1.15 -2.96 2.69
C SER A 113 1.87 -1.94 3.61
N MET A 114 3.03 -2.33 4.15
CA MET A 114 3.79 -1.48 5.07
C MET A 114 4.18 -0.14 4.41
N PHE A 115 3.89 0.97 5.08
CA PHE A 115 4.13 2.34 4.58
C PHE A 115 3.36 2.69 3.28
N ALA A 116 2.33 1.94 2.93
CA ALA A 116 1.48 2.30 1.80
C ALA A 116 0.48 3.43 2.12
N ALA A 117 0.32 3.79 3.40
CA ALA A 117 -0.53 4.87 3.90
C ALA A 117 0.16 5.64 5.05
N GLY A 118 -0.49 6.68 5.59
CA GLY A 118 0.03 7.45 6.74
C GLY A 118 1.10 8.50 6.37
N ASP A 119 1.70 9.10 7.39
CA ASP A 119 2.71 10.13 7.25
C ASP A 119 4.12 9.50 7.29
N VAL A 120 4.42 8.80 6.22
CA VAL A 120 5.63 8.01 5.99
C VAL A 120 6.09 8.17 4.55
N PRO A 121 7.32 7.74 4.20
CA PRO A 121 7.73 7.63 2.81
C PRO A 121 6.84 6.64 2.07
N ARG A 122 6.27 7.11 0.97
CA ARG A 122 5.40 6.32 0.12
C ARG A 122 6.19 5.57 -0.93
N ASN A 123 5.53 4.65 -1.63
CA ASN A 123 6.11 3.97 -2.76
C ASN A 123 6.77 4.96 -3.72
N ALA A 124 8.07 4.82 -3.99
CA ALA A 124 8.76 5.59 -5.01
C ALA A 124 8.27 5.12 -6.38
N VAL A 125 7.90 6.06 -7.23
CA VAL A 125 7.32 5.75 -8.54
C VAL A 125 8.30 6.04 -9.66
N THR A 126 8.15 5.30 -10.75
CA THR A 126 8.85 5.55 -12.01
C THR A 126 7.87 5.51 -13.18
N CYS A 127 8.37 5.72 -14.39
CA CYS A 127 7.56 5.57 -15.59
C CYS A 127 7.05 4.11 -15.68
N PRO A 128 5.74 3.89 -15.97
CA PRO A 128 5.16 2.54 -16.03
C PRO A 128 5.75 1.66 -17.13
N VAL A 129 6.39 2.25 -18.12
CA VAL A 129 7.08 1.54 -19.22
C VAL A 129 8.60 1.61 -19.08
N ASN A 130 9.14 1.98 -17.91
CA ASN A 130 10.57 1.97 -17.69
C ASN A 130 11.13 0.53 -17.79
N GLY A 131 12.21 0.37 -18.52
CA GLY A 131 12.80 -0.92 -18.84
C GLY A 131 12.30 -1.56 -20.14
N ILE A 132 11.27 -1.00 -20.78
CA ILE A 132 10.71 -1.48 -22.07
C ILE A 132 10.55 -0.37 -23.12
N ASP A 133 10.47 0.89 -22.73
CA ASP A 133 10.39 2.02 -23.68
C ASP A 133 11.73 2.20 -24.39
N HIS A 134 11.74 2.13 -25.72
CA HIS A 134 12.93 2.32 -26.54
C HIS A 134 13.49 3.74 -26.47
N ASP A 135 12.68 4.74 -26.12
CA ASP A 135 13.08 6.14 -25.98
C ASP A 135 13.68 6.46 -24.60
N GLN A 136 13.72 5.48 -23.67
CA GLN A 136 14.32 5.72 -22.36
C GLN A 136 15.83 5.99 -22.46
N ILE A 137 16.33 6.89 -21.60
CA ILE A 137 17.74 7.20 -21.49
C ILE A 137 18.46 6.14 -20.65
N CYS A 138 17.80 5.71 -19.56
CA CYS A 138 18.32 4.67 -18.68
C CYS A 138 17.20 3.94 -17.94
N ASP A 139 17.46 2.71 -17.52
CA ASP A 139 16.59 1.96 -16.63
C ASP A 139 16.84 2.38 -15.18
N VAL A 140 15.86 3.04 -14.58
CA VAL A 140 15.93 3.52 -13.18
C VAL A 140 15.33 2.58 -12.16
N ARG A 141 14.76 1.44 -12.58
CA ARG A 141 14.18 0.45 -11.64
C ARG A 141 15.15 0.05 -10.52
N PRO A 142 16.45 -0.22 -10.78
CA PRO A 142 17.39 -0.53 -9.71
C PRO A 142 17.60 0.60 -8.69
N ILE A 143 17.38 1.85 -9.10
CA ILE A 143 17.45 3.01 -8.20
C ILE A 143 16.20 3.10 -7.36
N VAL A 144 15.02 2.91 -7.99
CA VAL A 144 13.72 2.88 -7.29
C VAL A 144 13.70 1.79 -6.21
N ASP A 145 14.22 0.58 -6.51
CA ASP A 145 14.36 -0.51 -5.55
C ASP A 145 15.19 -0.12 -4.33
N LYS A 146 16.35 0.49 -4.58
CA LYS A 146 17.20 0.95 -3.48
C LYS A 146 16.52 1.99 -2.61
N VAL A 147 15.79 2.93 -3.23
CA VAL A 147 15.03 3.97 -2.51
C VAL A 147 13.91 3.33 -1.69
N ASN A 148 13.11 2.46 -2.29
CA ASN A 148 12.03 1.77 -1.61
C ASN A 148 12.54 0.89 -0.46
N LYS A 149 13.65 0.17 -0.66
CA LYS A 149 14.29 -0.65 0.37
C LYS A 149 14.88 0.18 1.52
N PHE A 150 15.43 1.35 1.22
CA PHE A 150 16.01 2.23 2.24
C PHE A 150 14.92 2.91 3.09
N LEU A 151 13.85 3.37 2.45
CA LEU A 151 12.78 4.14 3.09
C LEU A 151 11.68 3.25 3.70
N GLY A 152 11.39 2.12 3.07
CA GLY A 152 10.27 1.25 3.46
C GLY A 152 10.51 0.56 4.81
N GLY A 153 9.57 0.74 5.75
CA GLY A 153 9.66 0.17 7.09
C GLY A 153 10.80 0.72 7.96
N ASN A 154 11.49 1.75 7.51
CA ASN A 154 12.60 2.34 8.24
C ASN A 154 12.07 3.17 9.43
N LYS A 155 12.45 2.76 10.65
CA LYS A 155 12.01 3.39 11.89
C LYS A 155 12.31 4.90 11.96
N ASN A 156 13.41 5.35 11.36
CA ASN A 156 13.78 6.76 11.34
C ASN A 156 12.82 7.64 10.52
N PHE A 157 12.02 7.03 9.64
CA PHE A 157 11.05 7.69 8.77
C PHE A 157 9.61 7.25 9.05
N SER A 158 9.36 6.57 10.17
CA SER A 158 8.04 6.02 10.50
C SER A 158 7.04 7.05 11.00
N ASN A 159 7.48 8.28 11.29
CA ASN A 159 6.60 9.34 11.79
C ASN A 159 7.06 10.70 11.26
N LEU A 160 6.81 10.95 9.99
CA LEU A 160 7.11 12.23 9.35
C LEU A 160 5.99 13.25 9.63
N PRO A 161 6.26 14.55 9.55
CA PRO A 161 5.22 15.59 9.66
C PRO A 161 4.12 15.45 8.59
N ARG A 162 4.46 14.89 7.44
CA ARG A 162 3.56 14.62 6.31
C ARG A 162 4.10 13.48 5.46
N LYS A 163 3.21 12.82 4.68
CA LYS A 163 3.61 11.83 3.68
C LYS A 163 4.69 12.37 2.74
N PHE A 164 5.72 11.57 2.49
CA PHE A 164 6.85 11.93 1.64
C PHE A 164 6.83 11.07 0.36
N LYS A 165 6.93 11.71 -0.79
CA LYS A 165 6.77 11.08 -2.10
C LYS A 165 8.01 11.29 -2.95
N VAL A 166 8.46 10.22 -3.60
CA VAL A 166 9.60 10.22 -4.50
C VAL A 166 9.15 9.79 -5.90
N GLY A 167 9.61 10.51 -6.92
CA GLY A 167 9.42 10.13 -8.32
C GLY A 167 10.76 10.11 -9.03
N ILE A 168 11.04 9.06 -9.82
CA ILE A 168 12.31 8.89 -10.53
C ILE A 168 12.02 8.61 -11.99
N SER A 169 12.53 9.43 -12.91
CA SER A 169 12.35 9.25 -14.35
C SER A 169 13.66 8.87 -15.03
N GLY A 170 13.60 7.92 -15.93
CA GLY A 170 14.72 7.51 -16.79
C GLY A 170 14.60 8.04 -18.23
N CYS A 171 13.70 8.99 -18.49
CA CYS A 171 13.50 9.59 -19.83
C CYS A 171 13.09 11.06 -19.72
N ASN A 172 13.04 11.74 -20.85
CA ASN A 172 12.64 13.16 -20.94
C ASN A 172 11.12 13.39 -20.91
N LYS A 173 10.31 12.32 -20.89
CA LYS A 173 8.86 12.40 -20.82
C LYS A 173 8.44 12.41 -19.36
N HIS A 174 7.87 13.47 -18.84
CA HIS A 174 7.52 13.67 -17.44
C HIS A 174 6.36 12.79 -16.93
N CYS A 175 6.39 11.48 -17.17
CA CYS A 175 5.32 10.55 -16.79
C CYS A 175 5.14 10.36 -15.28
N THR A 176 6.15 10.73 -14.48
CA THR A 176 6.13 10.62 -13.02
C THR A 176 5.49 11.82 -12.32
N ASN A 177 5.05 12.86 -13.07
CA ASN A 177 4.53 14.11 -12.54
C ASN A 177 5.45 14.67 -11.42
N HIS A 178 6.72 14.89 -11.77
CA HIS A 178 7.77 15.25 -10.82
C HIS A 178 7.46 16.54 -10.06
N GLU A 179 6.71 17.49 -10.64
CA GLU A 179 6.33 18.76 -10.04
C GLU A 179 5.48 18.61 -8.76
N ILE A 180 4.83 17.47 -8.57
CA ILE A 180 4.00 17.19 -7.39
C ILE A 180 4.61 16.14 -6.46
N GLN A 181 5.85 15.74 -6.69
CA GLN A 181 6.62 14.91 -5.77
C GLN A 181 7.41 15.80 -4.79
N ASP A 182 7.76 15.25 -3.62
CA ASP A 182 8.61 15.96 -2.66
C ASP A 182 10.09 15.92 -3.10
N VAL A 183 10.46 14.82 -3.78
CA VAL A 183 11.76 14.65 -4.45
C VAL A 183 11.56 13.96 -5.79
N SER A 184 12.23 14.45 -6.82
CA SER A 184 12.30 13.82 -8.13
C SER A 184 13.55 14.23 -8.92
#